data_3286cc59e9c29ce36ce2ec679e5c9822
#
_entry.id   3286cc59e9c29ce36ce2ec679e5c9822
#
_cell.length_a   1.000
_cell.length_b   1.000
_cell.length_c   1.000
_cell.angle_alpha   90.00
_cell.angle_beta   90.00
_cell.angle_gamma   90.00
#
_symmetry.space_group_name_H-M   'P 1'
#
loop_
_entity.id
_entity.type
_entity.pdbx_description
1 polymer ?
#
loop_
_entity_poly.entity_id
_entity_poly.type
_entity_poly.pdbx_seq_one_letter_code
_entity_poly.pdbx_strand_id
1 'polypeptide(L)' 'MVKTIQLTPDEVQHFVEVTSRCDFDIDISDNRYVVDAKSFLGVYGLDFRSPLTVSYEGYSAELEELLNKLSLAS' A
#
# COMPACT_ATOMS: atom_id res chain seq x y z
N MET A 1 -0.57 -2.04 -12.52
CA MET A 1 0.53 -1.28 -11.90
C MET A 1 1.04 -1.99 -10.67
N VAL A 2 2.34 -2.08 -10.54
CA VAL A 2 2.97 -2.71 -9.39
C VAL A 2 4.05 -1.76 -8.87
N LYS A 3 3.99 -1.47 -7.57
CA LYS A 3 4.96 -0.59 -6.91
C LYS A 3 5.50 -1.25 -5.66
N THR A 4 6.78 -1.08 -5.41
CA THR A 4 7.42 -1.58 -4.19
C THR A 4 7.64 -0.42 -3.24
N ILE A 5 7.16 -0.56 -2.02
CA ILE A 5 7.20 0.52 -1.03
C ILE A 5 7.76 0.01 0.30
N GLN A 6 8.15 0.96 1.14
CA GLN A 6 8.46 0.71 2.53
C GLN A 6 7.38 1.40 3.36
N LEU A 7 6.81 0.67 4.31
CA LEU A 7 5.74 1.19 5.15
C LEU A 7 6.06 0.88 6.61
N THR A 8 5.77 1.82 7.49
CA THR A 8 5.88 1.59 8.93
C THR A 8 4.50 1.46 9.54
N PRO A 9 4.38 0.86 10.73
CA PRO A 9 3.07 0.77 11.40
C PRO A 9 2.40 2.13 11.60
N ASP A 10 3.18 3.17 11.85
CA ASP A 10 2.66 4.53 12.05
C ASP A 10 2.01 5.09 10.80
N GLU A 11 2.40 4.59 9.64
CA GLU A 11 1.90 5.10 8.35
C GLU A 11 0.67 4.36 7.85
N VAL A 12 0.28 3.27 8.51
CA VAL A 12 -0.81 2.41 8.02
C VAL A 12 -2.13 3.16 7.95
N GLN A 13 -2.45 3.94 8.98
CA GLN A 13 -3.73 4.66 9.00
C GLN A 13 -3.84 5.60 7.82
N HIS A 14 -2.81 6.40 7.56
CA HIS A 14 -2.83 7.32 6.43
C HIS A 14 -2.88 6.57 5.10
N PHE A 15 -2.11 5.50 4.97
CA PHE A 15 -2.11 4.68 3.77
C PHE A 15 -3.52 4.16 3.47
N VAL A 16 -4.20 3.61 4.49
CA VAL A 16 -5.55 3.07 4.31
C VAL A 16 -6.56 4.17 4.01
N GLU A 17 -6.39 5.35 4.59
CA GLU A 17 -7.26 6.49 4.26
C GLU A 17 -7.16 6.83 2.77
N VAL A 18 -5.96 6.85 2.23
CA VAL A 18 -5.75 7.17 0.82
C VAL A 18 -6.31 6.07 -0.08
N THR A 19 -6.00 4.81 0.21
CA THR A 19 -6.48 3.69 -0.62
C THR A 19 -7.99 3.58 -0.58
N SER A 20 -8.62 3.89 0.57
CA SER A 20 -10.07 3.81 0.71
C SER A 20 -10.81 4.85 -0.13
N ARG A 21 -10.15 5.93 -0.51
CA ARG A 21 -10.75 6.95 -1.38
C ARG A 21 -10.69 6.58 -2.85
N CYS A 22 -9.93 5.55 -3.21
CA CYS A 22 -9.85 5.08 -4.59
C CYS A 22 -11.06 4.21 -4.93
N ASP A 23 -11.56 4.33 -6.15
CA ASP A 23 -12.73 3.56 -6.60
C ASP A 23 -12.34 2.30 -7.37
N PHE A 24 -11.12 1.83 -7.19
CA PHE A 24 -10.63 0.59 -7.78
C PHE A 24 -9.96 -0.25 -6.70
N ASP A 25 -9.84 -1.55 -6.96
CA ASP A 25 -9.22 -2.47 -6.01
C ASP A 25 -7.72 -2.26 -5.95
N ILE A 26 -7.17 -2.38 -4.74
CA ILE A 26 -5.74 -2.26 -4.49
C ILE A 26 -5.32 -3.38 -3.57
N ASP A 27 -4.33 -4.16 -3.98
CA ASP A 27 -3.76 -5.22 -3.15
C ASP A 27 -2.39 -4.81 -2.65
N ILE A 28 -2.07 -5.25 -1.44
CA ILE A 28 -0.73 -5.07 -0.88
C ILE A 28 -0.25 -6.40 -0.30
N SER A 29 1.01 -6.70 -0.49
CA SER A 29 1.55 -7.99 -0.06
C SER A 29 2.93 -7.85 0.55
N ASP A 30 3.21 -8.75 1.48
CA ASP A 30 4.57 -9.03 1.93
C ASP A 30 5.03 -10.33 1.26
N ASN A 31 6.01 -11.00 1.84
CA ASN A 31 6.53 -12.25 1.25
C ASN A 31 5.58 -13.43 1.41
N ARG A 32 4.55 -13.31 2.25
CA ARG A 32 3.70 -14.44 2.63
C ARG A 32 2.23 -14.23 2.32
N TYR A 33 1.74 -13.00 2.44
CA TYR A 33 0.30 -12.71 2.38
C TYR A 33 0.01 -11.59 1.41
N VAL A 34 -1.14 -11.73 0.74
CA VAL A 34 -1.72 -10.65 -0.07
C VAL A 34 -3.00 -10.23 0.62
N VAL A 35 -3.17 -8.95 0.89
CA VAL A 35 -4.35 -8.43 1.56
C VAL A 35 -4.92 -7.24 0.80
N ASP A 36 -6.17 -6.90 1.09
CA ASP A 36 -6.82 -5.72 0.55
C ASP A 36 -6.18 -4.48 1.17
N ALA A 37 -5.63 -3.60 0.33
CA ALA A 37 -4.94 -2.40 0.81
C ALA A 37 -5.90 -1.39 1.45
N LYS A 38 -7.21 -1.62 1.35
CA LYS A 38 -8.23 -0.79 2.01
C LYS A 38 -8.61 -1.32 3.39
N SER A 39 -8.06 -2.48 3.78
CA SER A 39 -8.35 -3.09 5.06
C SER A 39 -7.26 -2.72 6.07
N PHE A 40 -7.62 -1.89 7.06
CA PHE A 40 -6.67 -1.48 8.09
C PHE A 40 -6.03 -2.67 8.79
N LEU A 41 -6.87 -3.62 9.23
CA LEU A 41 -6.36 -4.79 9.96
C LEU A 41 -5.52 -5.68 9.07
N GLY A 42 -5.91 -5.85 7.81
CA GLY A 42 -5.14 -6.65 6.86
C GLY A 42 -3.76 -6.06 6.65
N VAL A 43 -3.69 -4.76 6.38
CA VAL A 43 -2.42 -4.09 6.15
C VAL A 43 -1.57 -4.10 7.42
N TYR A 44 -2.19 -3.86 8.57
CA TYR A 44 -1.47 -3.79 9.83
C TYR A 44 -0.83 -5.12 10.22
N GLY A 45 -1.35 -6.23 9.68
CA GLY A 45 -0.80 -7.56 9.95
C GLY A 45 0.37 -7.97 9.07
N LEU A 46 0.78 -7.13 8.12
CA LEU A 46 1.89 -7.46 7.23
C LEU A 46 3.24 -7.30 7.94
N ASP A 47 4.28 -7.88 7.33
CA ASP A 47 5.64 -7.76 7.84
C ASP A 47 6.29 -6.49 7.32
N PHE A 48 6.33 -5.46 8.18
CA PHE A 48 6.89 -4.16 7.80
C PHE A 48 8.41 -4.12 7.72
N ARG A 49 9.07 -5.20 8.13
CA ARG A 49 10.53 -5.28 8.02
C ARG A 49 10.99 -5.52 6.59
N SER A 50 10.08 -6.00 5.75
CA SER A 50 10.36 -6.31 4.35
C SER A 50 9.69 -5.28 3.45
N PRO A 51 10.21 -5.09 2.22
CA PRO A 51 9.48 -4.27 1.24
C PRO A 51 8.12 -4.87 0.95
N LEU A 52 7.15 -3.99 0.72
CA LEU A 52 5.78 -4.40 0.40
C LEU A 52 5.49 -4.07 -1.06
N THR A 53 4.68 -4.91 -1.70
CA THR A 53 4.30 -4.74 -3.10
C THR A 53 2.84 -4.30 -3.17
N VAL A 54 2.59 -3.17 -3.84
CA VAL A 54 1.24 -2.65 -4.06
C VAL A 54 0.88 -2.89 -5.52
N SER A 55 -0.28 -3.50 -5.76
CA SER A 55 -0.74 -3.86 -7.10
C SER A 55 -2.15 -3.34 -7.31
N TYR A 56 -2.38 -2.68 -8.44
CA TYR A 56 -3.69 -2.09 -8.76
C TYR A 56 -3.79 -1.75 -10.23
N GLU A 57 -5.05 -1.60 -10.70
CA GLU A 57 -5.36 -1.11 -12.04
C GLU A 57 -6.26 0.09 -11.86
N GLY A 58 -5.80 1.26 -12.23
CA GLY A 58 -6.52 2.49 -12.04
C GLY A 58 -5.59 3.65 -11.76
N TYR A 59 -6.16 4.82 -11.55
CA TYR A 59 -5.35 6.01 -11.30
C TYR A 59 -5.98 6.90 -10.24
N SER A 60 -5.17 7.32 -9.29
CA SER A 60 -5.50 8.35 -8.31
C SER A 60 -4.24 9.18 -8.08
N ALA A 61 -4.32 10.48 -8.30
CA ALA A 61 -3.17 11.36 -8.10
C ALA A 61 -2.70 11.30 -6.65
N GLU A 62 -3.62 11.21 -5.70
CA GLU A 62 -3.28 11.11 -4.28
C GLU A 62 -2.52 9.83 -3.99
N LEU A 63 -2.98 8.71 -4.57
CA LEU A 63 -2.32 7.42 -4.37
C LEU A 63 -0.92 7.45 -4.98
N GLU A 64 -0.77 7.97 -6.20
CA GLU A 64 0.54 8.03 -6.86
C GLU A 64 1.52 8.86 -6.05
N GLU A 65 1.07 9.98 -5.52
CA GLU A 65 1.91 10.84 -4.70
C GLU A 65 2.38 10.11 -3.44
N LEU A 66 1.44 9.43 -2.77
CA LEU A 66 1.79 8.67 -1.57
C LEU A 66 2.76 7.55 -1.87
N LEU A 67 2.50 6.76 -2.91
CA LEU A 67 3.37 5.64 -3.26
C LEU A 67 4.77 6.12 -3.66
N ASN A 68 4.87 7.27 -4.32
CA ASN A 68 6.17 7.83 -4.65
C ASN A 68 6.96 8.21 -3.40
N LYS A 69 6.30 8.74 -2.38
CA LYS A 69 6.96 9.06 -1.11
C LYS A 69 7.44 7.82 -0.38
N LEU A 70 6.71 6.72 -0.51
CA LEU A 70 7.03 5.47 0.18
C LEU A 70 7.93 4.55 -0.66
N SER A 71 8.19 4.90 -1.90
CA SER A 71 8.91 4.06 -2.84
C SER A 71 10.34 3.82 -2.41
N LEU A 72 10.79 2.56 -2.58
CA LEU A 72 12.18 2.19 -2.37
C LEU A 72 13.03 2.44 -3.60
N ALA A 73 12.40 2.66 -4.76
CA ALA A 73 13.14 2.97 -5.97
C ALA A 73 13.71 4.37 -5.87
N SER A 74 14.98 4.47 -5.95
CA SER A 74 15.64 5.75 -5.95
C SER A 74 15.84 6.24 -7.39
#